data_db525815ae5d294a2d78e9295c78e981
#
_entry.id   db525815ae5d294a2d78e9295c78e981
#
_cell.length_a   1.000
_cell.length_b   1.000
_cell.length_c   1.000
_cell.angle_alpha   90.00
_cell.angle_beta   90.00
_cell.angle_gamma   90.00
#
_symmetry.space_group_name_H-M   'P 1'
#
loop_
_entity.id
_entity.type
_entity.pdbx_description
1 polymer ?
#
loop_
_entity_poly.entity_id
_entity_poly.type
_entity_poly.pdbx_seq_one_letter_code
_entity_poly.pdbx_strand_id
1 'polypeptide(L)'
;FQLIDLKEKGMSKGELESVCRAVGGIDKLIPSFDDAMATLRVLPRNATGQHLTSYVTWIAGGVPTASAPDGKKSMHVVFVDNGRKAVLNDPILSQALRCVRCGACANVCPVYRLVGGHRMGYIYIGAIGLILTYLFHGKDRAKALVQNCVNCQACKSVCAAGIDLPGLIEEIRMRYIEQDGNSLPMNLLASTLKNRKAFHTLLKFAKYAQKPLTGGEQFIRHLPSMFAKDNEFRALPAIADKAFRDRWEKLDRPVSANPSLRVAIFAGCVQDFVYPEQLEAAVKLMQGHNIRVDFPMDQSCCGLPVVMMGQRETARDVALQNMDAFEKGDYDVILTLCASCASQLKEGY
;
A
#
# COMPACT_ATOMS: atom_id res chain seq x y z
N PHE A 1 -12.60 28.84 -7.75
CA PHE A 1 -11.41 28.96 -8.60
C PHE A 1 -11.73 29.60 -9.96
N GLN A 2 -12.84 29.29 -10.60
CA GLN A 2 -13.11 29.65 -11.99
C GLN A 2 -14.06 30.83 -12.17
N LEU A 3 -14.82 31.20 -11.14
CA LEU A 3 -15.55 32.48 -11.09
C LEU A 3 -14.60 33.69 -11.14
N ILE A 4 -13.40 33.55 -10.58
CA ILE A 4 -12.36 34.59 -10.60
C ILE A 4 -11.79 34.76 -12.02
N ASP A 5 -11.45 33.63 -12.68
CA ASP A 5 -10.84 33.63 -14.01
C ASP A 5 -11.78 34.21 -15.10
N LEU A 6 -13.08 33.97 -14.99
CA LEU A 6 -14.08 34.52 -15.91
C LEU A 6 -14.39 36.02 -15.64
N LYS A 7 -14.26 36.47 -14.39
CA LYS A 7 -14.30 37.92 -14.06
C LYS A 7 -13.07 38.66 -14.61
N GLU A 8 -11.90 38.06 -14.52
CA GLU A 8 -10.68 38.59 -15.08
C GLU A 8 -10.73 38.75 -16.62
N LYS A 9 -11.56 37.92 -17.28
CA LYS A 9 -11.84 37.99 -18.72
C LYS A 9 -12.96 38.97 -19.10
N GLY A 10 -13.39 39.82 -18.17
CA GLY A 10 -14.29 40.96 -18.45
C GLY A 10 -15.77 40.59 -18.58
N MET A 11 -16.21 39.38 -18.13
CA MET A 11 -17.63 39.04 -18.13
C MET A 11 -18.37 39.82 -17.04
N SER A 12 -19.50 40.42 -17.40
CA SER A 12 -20.38 41.10 -16.46
C SER A 12 -21.10 40.11 -15.51
N LYS A 13 -21.59 40.62 -14.37
CA LYS A 13 -22.33 39.76 -13.41
C LYS A 13 -23.58 39.15 -14.06
N GLY A 14 -24.30 39.86 -14.92
CA GLY A 14 -25.47 39.33 -15.62
C GLY A 14 -25.13 38.23 -16.63
N GLU A 15 -24.01 38.33 -17.33
CA GLU A 15 -23.52 37.28 -18.21
C GLU A 15 -23.10 36.05 -17.42
N LEU A 16 -22.48 36.21 -16.23
CA LEU A 16 -22.14 35.12 -15.33
C LEU A 16 -23.37 34.37 -14.80
N GLU A 17 -24.45 35.06 -14.53
CA GLU A 17 -25.73 34.47 -14.07
C GLU A 17 -26.46 33.71 -15.20
N SER A 18 -26.29 34.10 -16.46
CA SER A 18 -26.92 33.47 -17.62
C SER A 18 -26.14 32.25 -18.16
N VAL A 19 -24.96 31.96 -17.68
CA VAL A 19 -24.12 30.89 -18.17
C VAL A 19 -24.24 29.65 -17.26
N CYS A 20 -24.70 28.54 -17.82
CA CYS A 20 -24.60 27.24 -17.17
C CYS A 20 -23.16 26.69 -17.35
N ARG A 21 -22.52 26.30 -16.27
CA ARG A 21 -21.12 25.83 -16.29
C ARG A 21 -21.01 24.41 -15.78
N ALA A 22 -20.34 23.59 -16.59
CA ALA A 22 -19.89 22.27 -16.18
C ALA A 22 -18.36 22.25 -16.27
N VAL A 23 -17.71 21.92 -15.17
CA VAL A 23 -16.25 21.80 -15.10
C VAL A 23 -15.88 20.42 -14.59
N GLY A 24 -15.09 19.71 -15.36
CA GLY A 24 -14.66 18.39 -15.01
C GLY A 24 -13.26 18.08 -15.51
N GLY A 25 -12.57 17.17 -14.84
CA GLY A 25 -11.33 16.61 -15.37
C GLY A 25 -11.61 15.80 -16.63
N ILE A 26 -10.72 15.90 -17.63
CA ILE A 26 -10.84 15.15 -18.89
C ILE A 26 -10.90 13.63 -18.66
N ASP A 27 -10.34 13.17 -17.55
CA ASP A 27 -10.36 11.77 -17.09
C ASP A 27 -11.72 11.29 -16.58
N LYS A 28 -12.74 12.17 -16.56
CA LYS A 28 -14.12 11.87 -16.12
C LYS A 28 -15.11 11.86 -17.28
N LEU A 29 -14.64 11.94 -18.51
CA LEU A 29 -15.49 11.73 -19.67
C LEU A 29 -15.99 10.29 -19.75
N ILE A 30 -17.28 10.13 -19.93
CA ILE A 30 -17.94 8.82 -20.05
C ILE A 30 -18.45 8.71 -21.50
N PRO A 31 -18.13 7.64 -22.23
CA PRO A 31 -18.35 7.55 -23.66
C PRO A 31 -19.84 7.42 -24.05
N SER A 32 -20.67 6.85 -23.15
CA SER A 32 -22.08 6.61 -23.46
C SER A 32 -23.01 6.89 -22.28
N PHE A 33 -24.28 7.03 -22.54
CA PHE A 33 -25.33 7.19 -21.51
C PHE A 33 -25.47 5.92 -20.67
N ASP A 34 -25.31 4.75 -21.26
CA ASP A 34 -25.41 3.47 -20.54
C ASP A 34 -24.24 3.33 -19.54
N ASP A 35 -23.03 3.75 -19.91
CA ASP A 35 -21.88 3.80 -18.99
C ASP A 35 -22.11 4.79 -17.84
N ALA A 36 -22.76 5.93 -18.12
CA ALA A 36 -23.14 6.88 -17.09
C ALA A 36 -24.15 6.26 -16.10
N MET A 37 -25.13 5.54 -16.59
CA MET A 37 -26.13 4.85 -15.75
C MET A 37 -25.49 3.72 -14.94
N ALA A 38 -24.54 2.98 -15.51
CA ALA A 38 -23.76 1.97 -14.79
C ALA A 38 -22.94 2.60 -13.65
N THR A 39 -22.26 3.71 -13.94
CA THR A 39 -21.46 4.46 -12.96
C THR A 39 -22.33 4.97 -11.80
N LEU A 40 -23.53 5.49 -12.08
CA LEU A 40 -24.48 5.94 -11.06
C LEU A 40 -24.93 4.82 -10.10
N ARG A 41 -24.95 3.58 -10.56
CA ARG A 41 -25.25 2.42 -9.69
C ARG A 41 -24.06 2.02 -8.83
N VAL A 42 -22.85 2.10 -9.38
CA VAL A 42 -21.62 1.66 -8.70
C VAL A 42 -21.18 2.64 -7.62
N LEU A 43 -21.19 3.94 -7.92
CA LEU A 43 -20.68 4.98 -7.03
C LEU A 43 -21.31 4.98 -5.63
N PRO A 44 -22.66 5.10 -5.48
CA PRO A 44 -23.26 5.15 -4.14
C PRO A 44 -23.12 3.83 -3.38
N ARG A 45 -23.20 2.70 -4.08
CA ARG A 45 -23.03 1.37 -3.46
C ARG A 45 -21.63 1.20 -2.88
N ASN A 46 -20.60 1.57 -3.63
CA ASN A 46 -19.22 1.41 -3.22
C ASN A 46 -18.80 2.44 -2.16
N ALA A 47 -19.37 3.65 -2.19
CA ALA A 47 -19.07 4.71 -1.23
C ALA A 47 -19.77 4.52 0.12
N THR A 48 -21.07 4.26 0.11
CA THR A 48 -21.94 4.31 1.29
C THR A 48 -22.92 3.14 1.44
N GLY A 49 -22.88 2.17 0.52
CA GLY A 49 -23.80 1.03 0.50
C GLY A 49 -25.21 1.36 0.00
N GLN A 50 -25.45 2.57 -0.48
CA GLN A 50 -26.77 2.99 -1.00
C GLN A 50 -27.03 2.38 -2.38
N HIS A 51 -28.29 2.02 -2.65
CA HIS A 51 -28.68 1.52 -3.98
C HIS A 51 -28.67 2.62 -5.04
N LEU A 52 -29.03 3.83 -4.67
CA LEU A 52 -29.07 5.01 -5.52
C LEU A 52 -28.85 6.26 -4.66
N THR A 53 -28.32 7.32 -5.27
CA THR A 53 -28.24 8.63 -4.66
C THR A 53 -29.26 9.57 -5.25
N SER A 54 -29.85 10.45 -4.43
CA SER A 54 -30.74 11.53 -4.87
C SER A 54 -29.99 12.81 -5.26
N TYR A 55 -28.70 12.89 -4.99
CA TYR A 55 -27.83 14.06 -5.26
C TYR A 55 -27.23 14.00 -6.67
N VAL A 56 -28.07 13.82 -7.67
CA VAL A 56 -27.67 13.81 -9.08
C VAL A 56 -28.40 14.94 -9.83
N THR A 57 -27.61 15.78 -10.49
CA THR A 57 -28.14 16.82 -11.35
C THR A 57 -27.80 16.52 -12.81
N TRP A 58 -28.81 16.41 -13.66
CA TRP A 58 -28.65 16.25 -15.09
C TRP A 58 -28.76 17.60 -15.78
N ILE A 59 -27.81 17.95 -16.63
CA ILE A 59 -27.78 19.18 -17.38
C ILE A 59 -27.66 18.83 -18.86
N ALA A 60 -28.70 19.10 -19.65
CA ALA A 60 -28.78 18.77 -21.08
C ALA A 60 -28.72 20.03 -21.97
N GLY A 61 -28.17 21.12 -21.48
CA GLY A 61 -28.08 22.38 -22.21
C GLY A 61 -28.64 23.58 -21.44
N GLY A 62 -28.72 24.73 -22.10
CA GLY A 62 -29.30 25.93 -21.52
C GLY A 62 -30.84 25.92 -21.60
N VAL A 63 -31.51 26.14 -20.46
CA VAL A 63 -32.96 26.26 -20.40
C VAL A 63 -33.35 27.74 -20.40
N PRO A 64 -34.43 28.17 -21.14
CA PRO A 64 -34.96 29.53 -21.06
C PRO A 64 -35.33 29.89 -19.62
N THR A 65 -35.01 31.10 -19.18
CA THR A 65 -35.38 31.62 -17.85
C THR A 65 -36.00 33.00 -18.01
N ALA A 66 -36.59 33.54 -16.95
CA ALA A 66 -37.11 34.90 -16.91
C ALA A 66 -36.06 35.98 -17.28
N SER A 67 -34.80 35.72 -16.99
CA SER A 67 -33.65 36.60 -17.35
C SER A 67 -33.13 36.43 -18.78
N ALA A 68 -33.58 35.38 -19.49
CA ALA A 68 -33.22 35.10 -20.88
C ALA A 68 -34.45 34.50 -21.62
N PRO A 69 -35.52 35.32 -21.84
CA PRO A 69 -36.81 34.83 -22.39
C PRO A 69 -36.67 34.33 -23.83
N ASP A 70 -35.70 34.82 -24.60
CA ASP A 70 -35.46 34.41 -25.99
C ASP A 70 -34.80 33.02 -26.12
N GLY A 71 -34.68 32.26 -25.05
CA GLY A 71 -34.13 30.92 -25.08
C GLY A 71 -32.63 30.80 -25.40
N LYS A 72 -31.93 31.90 -25.49
CA LYS A 72 -30.52 31.96 -25.88
C LYS A 72 -29.54 31.84 -24.68
N LYS A 73 -29.75 30.82 -23.85
CA LYS A 73 -28.69 30.50 -22.86
C LYS A 73 -27.61 29.65 -23.51
N SER A 74 -26.37 30.08 -23.34
CA SER A 74 -25.22 29.29 -23.73
C SER A 74 -24.78 28.36 -22.59
N MET A 75 -24.43 27.13 -22.91
CA MET A 75 -23.80 26.18 -22.01
C MET A 75 -22.30 26.11 -22.34
N HIS A 76 -21.47 26.35 -21.35
CA HIS A 76 -20.04 26.21 -21.47
C HIS A 76 -19.55 25.02 -20.67
N VAL A 77 -18.87 24.08 -21.35
CA VAL A 77 -18.25 22.91 -20.73
C VAL A 77 -16.74 23.08 -20.79
N VAL A 78 -16.08 23.04 -19.63
CA VAL A 78 -14.63 23.22 -19.51
C VAL A 78 -14.00 21.90 -19.05
N PHE A 79 -13.16 21.33 -19.88
CA PHE A 79 -12.36 20.15 -19.55
C PHE A 79 -10.98 20.57 -19.07
N VAL A 80 -10.64 20.10 -17.86
CA VAL A 80 -9.35 20.40 -17.23
C VAL A 80 -8.40 19.24 -17.46
N ASP A 81 -7.33 19.46 -18.20
CA ASP A 81 -6.26 18.48 -18.37
C ASP A 81 -5.36 18.41 -17.11
N ASN A 82 -4.76 19.50 -16.71
CA ASN A 82 -3.86 19.59 -15.56
C ASN A 82 -2.87 18.40 -15.47
N GLY A 83 -2.22 18.07 -16.60
CA GLY A 83 -1.24 16.98 -16.69
C GLY A 83 -1.83 15.56 -16.85
N ARG A 84 -3.15 15.39 -16.95
CA ARG A 84 -3.80 14.07 -17.09
C ARG A 84 -3.37 13.33 -18.35
N LYS A 85 -3.17 14.07 -19.47
CA LYS A 85 -2.65 13.48 -20.72
C LYS A 85 -1.23 12.93 -20.54
N ALA A 86 -0.39 13.60 -19.77
CA ALA A 86 0.95 13.10 -19.47
C ALA A 86 0.88 11.82 -18.60
N VAL A 87 -0.02 11.79 -17.59
CA VAL A 87 -0.26 10.60 -16.77
C VAL A 87 -0.79 9.44 -17.59
N LEU A 88 -1.60 9.67 -18.62
CA LEU A 88 -2.12 8.62 -19.50
C LEU A 88 -1.01 7.83 -20.20
N ASN A 89 0.11 8.49 -20.50
CA ASN A 89 1.26 7.85 -21.14
C ASN A 89 2.20 7.12 -20.14
N ASP A 90 1.96 7.25 -18.85
CA ASP A 90 2.70 6.50 -17.84
C ASP A 90 2.16 5.06 -17.75
N PRO A 91 2.97 4.03 -18.03
CA PRO A 91 2.51 2.65 -18.12
C PRO A 91 1.95 2.11 -16.79
N ILE A 92 2.35 2.68 -15.65
CA ILE A 92 1.97 2.22 -14.31
C ILE A 92 0.93 3.18 -13.69
N LEU A 93 1.24 4.46 -13.62
CA LEU A 93 0.43 5.46 -12.91
C LEU A 93 -0.86 5.85 -13.66
N SER A 94 -0.98 5.54 -14.96
CA SER A 94 -2.19 5.79 -15.76
C SER A 94 -3.45 5.13 -15.16
N GLN A 95 -3.31 4.03 -14.43
CA GLN A 95 -4.41 3.38 -13.71
C GLN A 95 -5.15 4.35 -12.78
N ALA A 96 -4.46 5.34 -12.20
CA ALA A 96 -5.06 6.32 -11.29
C ALA A 96 -6.17 7.16 -11.95
N LEU A 97 -6.13 7.33 -13.27
CA LEU A 97 -7.13 8.07 -14.03
C LEU A 97 -8.51 7.38 -14.06
N ARG A 98 -8.55 6.05 -13.88
CA ARG A 98 -9.78 5.28 -13.79
C ARG A 98 -10.58 5.56 -12.50
N CYS A 99 -10.02 6.30 -11.56
CA CYS A 99 -10.65 6.56 -10.26
C CYS A 99 -11.97 7.32 -10.41
N VAL A 100 -13.07 6.74 -9.96
CA VAL A 100 -14.43 7.33 -9.95
C VAL A 100 -14.71 8.16 -8.69
N ARG A 101 -13.74 8.40 -7.82
CA ARG A 101 -13.84 9.24 -6.61
C ARG A 101 -14.87 8.76 -5.58
N CYS A 102 -15.21 7.49 -5.53
CA CYS A 102 -16.21 6.93 -4.60
C CYS A 102 -15.80 6.99 -3.11
N GLY A 103 -14.50 7.12 -2.80
CA GLY A 103 -14.01 7.21 -1.41
C GLY A 103 -13.87 5.88 -0.68
N ALA A 104 -14.22 4.73 -1.26
CA ALA A 104 -14.17 3.41 -0.61
C ALA A 104 -12.78 3.07 -0.05
N CYS A 105 -11.72 3.46 -0.76
CA CYS A 105 -10.34 3.26 -0.31
C CYS A 105 -9.98 4.03 0.97
N ALA A 106 -10.68 5.14 1.27
CA ALA A 106 -10.54 5.84 2.55
C ALA A 106 -11.30 5.10 3.66
N ASN A 107 -12.50 4.59 3.38
CA ASN A 107 -13.34 3.92 4.36
C ASN A 107 -12.70 2.66 4.94
N VAL A 108 -11.95 1.91 4.14
CA VAL A 108 -11.30 0.66 4.59
C VAL A 108 -9.88 0.87 5.09
N CYS A 109 -9.29 2.04 4.87
CA CYS A 109 -7.89 2.29 5.22
C CYS A 109 -7.70 2.39 6.74
N PRO A 110 -6.90 1.48 7.36
CA PRO A 110 -6.68 1.54 8.80
C PRO A 110 -5.97 2.83 9.23
N VAL A 111 -5.05 3.34 8.41
CA VAL A 111 -4.33 4.59 8.72
C VAL A 111 -5.28 5.79 8.62
N TYR A 112 -6.11 5.85 7.57
CA TYR A 112 -7.09 6.93 7.44
C TYR A 112 -8.05 6.99 8.63
N ARG A 113 -8.50 5.83 9.12
CA ARG A 113 -9.37 5.73 10.30
C ARG A 113 -8.72 6.26 11.59
N LEU A 114 -7.41 6.12 11.71
CA LEU A 114 -6.67 6.58 12.89
C LEU A 114 -6.33 8.07 12.83
N VAL A 115 -5.85 8.56 11.68
CA VAL A 115 -5.28 9.91 11.58
C VAL A 115 -6.18 10.92 10.89
N GLY A 116 -7.25 10.47 10.23
CA GLY A 116 -8.19 11.31 9.50
C GLY A 116 -7.64 11.85 8.18
N GLY A 117 -8.52 12.54 7.43
CA GLY A 117 -8.22 13.04 6.08
C GLY A 117 -7.12 14.10 6.04
N HIS A 118 -7.00 14.92 7.07
CA HIS A 118 -5.98 15.97 7.12
C HIS A 118 -4.54 15.45 7.21
N ARG A 119 -4.35 14.25 7.79
CA ARG A 119 -3.03 13.64 7.92
C ARG A 119 -2.77 12.54 6.89
N MET A 120 -3.82 11.94 6.34
CA MET A 120 -3.73 10.90 5.31
C MET A 120 -3.97 11.45 3.89
N GLY A 121 -3.88 12.74 3.68
CA GLY A 121 -4.13 13.34 2.38
C GLY A 121 -3.72 14.81 2.35
N TYR A 122 -4.01 15.43 1.22
CA TYR A 122 -3.86 16.88 1.01
C TYR A 122 -5.24 17.44 0.59
N ILE A 123 -5.46 17.71 -0.71
CA ILE A 123 -6.79 18.04 -1.24
C ILE A 123 -7.61 16.77 -1.45
N TYR A 124 -6.95 15.70 -1.84
CA TYR A 124 -7.55 14.39 -2.06
C TYR A 124 -7.27 13.49 -0.87
N ILE A 125 -8.21 12.64 -0.50
CA ILE A 125 -8.15 11.76 0.67
C ILE A 125 -8.08 10.28 0.29
N GLY A 126 -7.68 9.44 1.27
CA GLY A 126 -7.57 8.00 1.09
C GLY A 126 -6.35 7.58 0.26
N ALA A 127 -6.25 6.30 -0.06
CA ALA A 127 -5.12 5.76 -0.81
C ALA A 127 -4.94 6.42 -2.19
N ILE A 128 -6.04 6.63 -2.92
CA ILE A 128 -5.99 7.37 -4.19
C ILE A 128 -5.54 8.81 -4.00
N GLY A 129 -5.83 9.42 -2.84
CA GLY A 129 -5.43 10.79 -2.53
C GLY A 129 -3.93 10.98 -2.48
N LEU A 130 -3.18 9.98 -1.99
CA LEU A 130 -1.72 9.99 -1.97
C LEU A 130 -1.17 10.05 -3.41
N ILE A 131 -1.72 9.21 -4.29
CA ILE A 131 -1.33 9.11 -5.71
C ILE A 131 -1.67 10.40 -6.46
N LEU A 132 -2.90 10.91 -6.31
CA LEU A 132 -3.34 12.12 -7.01
C LEU A 132 -2.60 13.37 -6.52
N THR A 133 -2.19 13.40 -5.25
CA THR A 133 -1.34 14.47 -4.74
C THR A 133 0.02 14.47 -5.43
N TYR A 134 0.63 13.29 -5.62
CA TYR A 134 1.85 13.16 -6.39
C TYR A 134 1.69 13.63 -7.83
N LEU A 135 0.64 13.20 -8.51
CA LEU A 135 0.41 13.48 -9.93
C LEU A 135 0.05 14.95 -10.21
N PHE A 136 -0.73 15.60 -9.33
CA PHE A 136 -1.32 16.90 -9.63
C PHE A 136 -0.85 18.06 -8.75
N HIS A 137 -0.16 17.77 -7.63
CA HIS A 137 0.34 18.78 -6.69
C HIS A 137 1.85 18.69 -6.45
N GLY A 138 2.50 17.77 -7.16
CA GLY A 138 3.95 17.62 -7.15
C GLY A 138 4.48 16.67 -6.07
N LYS A 139 5.70 16.22 -6.32
CA LYS A 139 6.36 15.21 -5.51
C LYS A 139 6.57 15.65 -4.05
N ASP A 140 6.93 16.89 -3.81
CA ASP A 140 7.26 17.37 -2.45
C ASP A 140 6.06 17.32 -1.51
N ARG A 141 4.85 17.60 -2.03
CA ARG A 141 3.60 17.49 -1.27
C ARG A 141 3.24 16.06 -0.94
N ALA A 142 3.54 15.13 -1.82
CA ALA A 142 3.17 13.72 -1.64
C ALA A 142 4.22 12.93 -0.83
N LYS A 143 5.48 13.37 -0.77
CA LYS A 143 6.60 12.63 -0.17
C LYS A 143 6.31 12.12 1.26
N ALA A 144 5.87 12.99 2.14
CA ALA A 144 5.52 12.60 3.50
C ALA A 144 4.23 11.76 3.57
N LEU A 145 3.26 12.06 2.67
CA LEU A 145 1.96 11.38 2.67
C LEU A 145 2.06 9.92 2.24
N VAL A 146 2.84 9.60 1.20
CA VAL A 146 2.97 8.22 0.73
C VAL A 146 3.62 7.29 1.76
N GLN A 147 4.38 7.84 2.71
CA GLN A 147 4.95 7.06 3.81
C GLN A 147 3.90 6.56 4.81
N ASN A 148 2.72 7.17 4.85
CA ASN A 148 1.63 6.72 5.71
C ASN A 148 1.01 5.37 5.28
N CYS A 149 1.20 4.93 4.05
CA CYS A 149 0.67 3.66 3.58
C CYS A 149 1.42 2.48 4.21
N VAL A 150 0.69 1.56 4.86
CA VAL A 150 1.24 0.34 5.46
C VAL A 150 1.12 -0.90 4.56
N ASN A 151 0.74 -0.72 3.32
CA ASN A 151 0.60 -1.78 2.30
C ASN A 151 -0.32 -2.95 2.73
N CYS A 152 -1.42 -2.67 3.41
CA CYS A 152 -2.35 -3.69 3.91
C CYS A 152 -3.29 -4.28 2.83
N GLN A 153 -3.22 -3.85 1.59
CA GLN A 153 -4.01 -4.27 0.42
C GLN A 153 -5.53 -4.02 0.50
N ALA A 154 -6.08 -3.56 1.62
CA ALA A 154 -7.52 -3.39 1.79
C ALA A 154 -8.17 -2.46 0.76
N CYS A 155 -7.48 -1.39 0.35
CA CYS A 155 -7.99 -0.46 -0.66
C CYS A 155 -8.02 -1.04 -2.08
N LYS A 156 -7.16 -2.01 -2.41
CA LYS A 156 -7.16 -2.75 -3.67
C LYS A 156 -8.41 -3.64 -3.76
N SER A 157 -8.72 -4.36 -2.68
CA SER A 157 -9.84 -5.31 -2.65
C SER A 157 -11.22 -4.67 -2.82
N VAL A 158 -11.39 -3.39 -2.43
CA VAL A 158 -12.66 -2.66 -2.52
C VAL A 158 -12.74 -1.69 -3.69
N CYS A 159 -11.71 -1.59 -4.51
CA CYS A 159 -11.69 -0.63 -5.60
C CYS A 159 -12.61 -1.04 -6.74
N ALA A 160 -13.72 -0.32 -6.93
CA ALA A 160 -14.69 -0.57 -8.02
C ALA A 160 -14.07 -0.40 -9.41
N ALA A 161 -13.02 0.41 -9.55
CA ALA A 161 -12.30 0.65 -10.80
C ALA A 161 -11.10 -0.32 -11.02
N GLY A 162 -10.90 -1.29 -10.14
CA GLY A 162 -9.83 -2.28 -10.26
C GLY A 162 -8.42 -1.67 -10.25
N ILE A 163 -8.21 -0.60 -9.48
CA ILE A 163 -6.91 0.07 -9.40
C ILE A 163 -6.06 -0.59 -8.33
N ASP A 164 -4.83 -0.94 -8.66
CA ASP A 164 -3.85 -1.42 -7.70
C ASP A 164 -3.23 -0.26 -6.90
N LEU A 165 -4.02 0.30 -5.98
CA LEU A 165 -3.62 1.47 -5.20
C LEU A 165 -2.35 1.27 -4.37
N PRO A 166 -2.15 0.12 -3.67
CA PRO A 166 -0.90 -0.12 -2.96
C PRO A 166 0.31 -0.20 -3.89
N GLY A 167 0.20 -0.92 -5.01
CA GLY A 167 1.28 -1.01 -5.99
C GLY A 167 1.64 0.35 -6.59
N LEU A 168 0.67 1.22 -6.87
CA LEU A 168 0.95 2.59 -7.32
C LEU A 168 1.66 3.43 -6.25
N ILE A 169 1.32 3.26 -4.97
CA ILE A 169 2.00 3.97 -3.88
C ILE A 169 3.44 3.46 -3.72
N GLU A 170 3.66 2.16 -3.85
CA GLU A 170 5.02 1.58 -3.85
C GLU A 170 5.85 2.11 -5.02
N GLU A 171 5.27 2.14 -6.22
CA GLU A 171 5.92 2.72 -7.41
C GLU A 171 6.34 4.17 -7.17
N ILE A 172 5.46 4.99 -6.58
CA ILE A 172 5.79 6.38 -6.24
C ILE A 172 6.96 6.44 -5.24
N ARG A 173 6.99 5.56 -4.23
CA ARG A 173 8.13 5.47 -3.29
C ARG A 173 9.44 5.12 -4.00
N MET A 174 9.39 4.15 -4.91
CA MET A 174 10.55 3.75 -5.70
C MET A 174 11.07 4.92 -6.54
N ARG A 175 10.18 5.64 -7.24
CA ARG A 175 10.55 6.84 -8.01
C ARG A 175 11.17 7.95 -7.16
N TYR A 176 10.71 8.13 -5.91
CA TYR A 176 11.37 9.08 -5.00
C TYR A 176 12.81 8.68 -4.71
N ILE A 177 13.05 7.40 -4.42
CA ILE A 177 14.38 6.92 -4.08
C ILE A 177 15.32 6.92 -5.30
N GLU A 178 14.79 6.59 -6.48
CA GLU A 178 15.53 6.66 -7.74
C GLU A 178 15.96 8.10 -8.09
N GLN A 179 15.13 9.09 -7.76
CA GLN A 179 15.40 10.50 -8.06
C GLN A 179 16.20 11.24 -6.99
N ASP A 180 15.82 11.06 -5.72
CA ASP A 180 16.35 11.84 -4.59
C ASP A 180 17.43 11.08 -3.81
N GLY A 181 17.58 9.76 -4.06
CA GLY A 181 18.41 8.88 -3.26
C GLY A 181 17.79 8.56 -1.90
N ASN A 182 18.49 7.73 -1.13
CA ASN A 182 18.08 7.35 0.22
C ASN A 182 19.11 7.83 1.25
N SER A 183 18.72 7.94 2.52
CA SER A 183 19.65 8.29 3.59
C SER A 183 20.70 7.19 3.80
N LEU A 184 21.90 7.55 4.25
CA LEU A 184 22.97 6.59 4.54
C LEU A 184 22.55 5.45 5.47
N PRO A 185 21.81 5.69 6.59
CA PRO A 185 21.34 4.61 7.46
C PRO A 185 20.39 3.64 6.76
N MET A 186 19.50 4.16 5.88
CA MET A 186 18.55 3.33 5.11
C MET A 186 19.28 2.50 4.06
N ASN A 187 20.29 3.04 3.40
CA ASN A 187 21.12 2.30 2.44
C ASN A 187 21.90 1.19 3.14
N LEU A 188 22.43 1.45 4.33
CA LEU A 188 23.12 0.45 5.14
C LEU A 188 22.18 -0.69 5.57
N LEU A 189 20.96 -0.33 6.00
CA LEU A 189 19.95 -1.32 6.37
C LEU A 189 19.53 -2.17 5.16
N ALA A 190 19.29 -1.55 4.01
CA ALA A 190 18.95 -2.24 2.78
C ALA A 190 20.06 -3.19 2.33
N SER A 191 21.32 -2.72 2.36
CA SER A 191 22.49 -3.53 2.05
C SER A 191 22.63 -4.73 3.00
N THR A 192 22.33 -4.54 4.28
CA THR A 192 22.33 -5.62 5.27
C THR A 192 21.25 -6.65 4.97
N LEU A 193 20.03 -6.21 4.63
CA LEU A 193 18.91 -7.10 4.25
C LEU A 193 19.19 -7.87 2.96
N LYS A 194 19.88 -7.27 2.00
CA LYS A 194 20.36 -7.93 0.79
C LYS A 194 21.31 -9.09 1.08
N ASN A 195 22.18 -8.94 2.06
CA ASN A 195 23.15 -9.98 2.44
C ASN A 195 22.58 -10.84 3.58
N ARG A 196 22.01 -12.00 3.24
CA ARG A 196 21.43 -12.95 4.20
C ARG A 196 22.36 -13.27 5.38
N LYS A 197 23.63 -13.57 5.12
CA LYS A 197 24.59 -13.93 6.19
C LYS A 197 24.85 -12.74 7.12
N ALA A 198 25.02 -11.54 6.57
CA ALA A 198 25.21 -10.33 7.34
C ALA A 198 23.95 -10.01 8.17
N PHE A 199 22.77 -10.13 7.59
CA PHE A 199 21.49 -9.90 8.27
C PHE A 199 21.27 -10.86 9.45
N HIS A 200 21.46 -12.16 9.24
CA HIS A 200 21.33 -13.15 10.31
C HIS A 200 22.39 -12.97 11.41
N THR A 201 23.61 -12.62 11.04
CA THR A 201 24.69 -12.35 12.00
C THR A 201 24.37 -11.11 12.83
N LEU A 202 23.89 -10.04 12.19
CA LEU A 202 23.46 -8.82 12.88
C LEU A 202 22.36 -9.12 13.91
N LEU A 203 21.34 -9.88 13.54
CA LEU A 203 20.26 -10.27 14.47
C LEU A 203 20.78 -11.13 15.64
N LYS A 204 21.71 -12.04 15.39
CA LYS A 204 22.37 -12.82 16.45
C LYS A 204 23.15 -11.94 17.42
N PHE A 205 23.83 -10.90 16.94
CA PHE A 205 24.55 -9.95 17.81
C PHE A 205 23.59 -8.99 18.52
N ALA A 206 22.53 -8.53 17.86
CA ALA A 206 21.52 -7.64 18.45
C ALA A 206 20.87 -8.25 19.69
N LYS A 207 20.74 -9.59 19.76
CA LYS A 207 20.32 -10.32 20.96
C LYS A 207 21.18 -10.00 22.20
N TYR A 208 22.49 -9.86 22.06
CA TYR A 208 23.36 -9.53 23.18
C TYR A 208 23.27 -8.04 23.53
N ALA A 209 23.15 -7.19 22.52
CA ALA A 209 23.02 -5.75 22.70
C ALA A 209 21.71 -5.32 23.38
N GLN A 210 20.64 -6.12 23.23
CA GLN A 210 19.33 -5.83 23.87
C GLN A 210 19.29 -6.17 25.37
N LYS A 211 20.14 -7.06 25.90
CA LYS A 211 20.07 -7.54 27.28
C LYS A 211 19.96 -6.44 28.34
N PRO A 212 20.76 -5.36 28.29
CA PRO A 212 20.64 -4.28 29.26
C PRO A 212 19.33 -3.48 29.13
N LEU A 213 18.66 -3.54 27.97
CA LEU A 213 17.43 -2.82 27.68
C LEU A 213 16.15 -3.60 27.99
N THR A 214 16.24 -4.92 28.03
CA THR A 214 15.10 -5.81 28.30
C THR A 214 14.90 -6.10 29.78
N GLY A 215 15.95 -6.00 30.61
CA GLY A 215 15.89 -6.39 32.02
C GLY A 215 15.41 -7.81 32.28
N GLY A 216 15.49 -8.71 31.24
CA GLY A 216 14.97 -10.07 31.30
C GLY A 216 13.53 -10.24 30.83
N GLU A 217 12.85 -9.16 30.43
CA GLU A 217 11.50 -9.21 29.87
C GLU A 217 11.49 -9.58 28.37
N GLN A 218 10.34 -10.03 27.87
CA GLN A 218 10.11 -10.32 26.43
C GLN A 218 9.99 -9.07 25.57
N PHE A 219 9.96 -7.89 26.17
CA PHE A 219 9.79 -6.62 25.47
C PHE A 219 10.79 -5.57 25.92
N ILE A 220 11.30 -4.80 24.97
CA ILE A 220 12.11 -3.62 25.20
C ILE A 220 11.13 -2.44 25.39
N ARG A 221 10.98 -1.93 26.61
CA ARG A 221 10.06 -0.83 26.93
C ARG A 221 10.75 0.52 26.96
N HIS A 222 12.04 0.55 27.23
CA HIS A 222 12.84 1.76 27.32
C HIS A 222 13.92 1.76 26.25
N LEU A 223 13.71 2.54 25.21
CA LEU A 223 14.73 2.76 24.18
C LEU A 223 15.70 3.84 24.65
N PRO A 224 17.00 3.77 24.28
CA PRO A 224 17.93 4.86 24.49
C PRO A 224 17.37 6.17 23.94
N SER A 225 17.64 7.31 24.62
CA SER A 225 17.02 8.61 24.32
C SER A 225 17.16 9.05 22.86
N MET A 226 18.22 8.65 22.16
CA MET A 226 18.39 8.95 20.74
C MET A 226 17.38 8.22 19.82
N PHE A 227 16.72 7.16 20.29
CA PHE A 227 15.69 6.40 19.59
C PHE A 227 14.30 6.57 20.21
N ALA A 228 14.20 7.23 21.37
CA ALA A 228 12.98 7.34 22.15
C ALA A 228 12.07 8.47 21.69
N LYS A 229 12.61 9.55 21.11
CA LYS A 229 11.95 10.84 20.88
C LYS A 229 10.55 10.78 20.25
N ASP A 230 10.27 9.75 19.44
CA ASP A 230 8.95 9.54 18.81
C ASP A 230 8.34 8.16 19.15
N ASN A 231 8.96 7.39 20.04
CA ASN A 231 8.63 5.99 20.31
C ASN A 231 8.50 5.66 21.80
N GLU A 232 8.34 6.65 22.67
CA GLU A 232 8.31 6.47 24.14
C GLU A 232 7.22 5.51 24.64
N PHE A 233 6.12 5.39 23.87
CA PHE A 233 5.00 4.50 24.20
C PHE A 233 5.06 3.14 23.54
N ARG A 234 6.09 2.85 22.72
CA ARG A 234 6.19 1.60 21.98
C ARG A 234 7.02 0.57 22.73
N ALA A 235 6.45 -0.61 22.96
CA ALA A 235 7.19 -1.78 23.36
C ALA A 235 7.63 -2.55 22.12
N LEU A 236 8.94 -2.78 21.95
CA LEU A 236 9.46 -3.60 20.88
C LEU A 236 9.66 -5.04 21.39
N PRO A 237 9.28 -6.06 20.62
CA PRO A 237 9.55 -7.43 21.04
C PRO A 237 11.06 -7.70 21.06
N ALA A 238 11.50 -8.42 22.05
CA ALA A 238 12.89 -8.82 22.20
C ALA A 238 13.23 -9.96 21.23
N ILE A 239 14.48 -10.01 20.78
CA ILE A 239 14.99 -11.13 19.97
C ILE A 239 15.12 -12.35 20.89
N ALA A 240 14.63 -13.50 20.46
CA ALA A 240 14.66 -14.74 21.20
C ALA A 240 16.09 -15.24 21.44
N ASP A 241 16.28 -16.01 22.52
CA ASP A 241 17.59 -16.56 22.85
C ASP A 241 18.16 -17.48 21.78
N LYS A 242 17.31 -18.25 21.13
CA LYS A 242 17.64 -19.11 19.99
C LYS A 242 16.63 -18.89 18.88
N ALA A 243 17.10 -18.53 17.70
CA ALA A 243 16.27 -18.44 16.52
C ALA A 243 15.67 -19.81 16.15
N PHE A 244 14.54 -19.81 15.42
CA PHE A 244 13.93 -21.05 14.97
C PHE A 244 14.88 -21.92 14.14
N ARG A 245 15.66 -21.31 13.26
CA ARG A 245 16.69 -21.99 12.46
C ARG A 245 17.73 -22.71 13.29
N ASP A 246 18.08 -22.16 14.45
CA ASP A 246 19.05 -22.78 15.38
C ASP A 246 18.42 -23.90 16.24
N ARG A 247 17.09 -24.00 16.25
CA ARG A 247 16.30 -25.03 16.92
C ARG A 247 15.88 -26.15 15.97
N TRP A 248 15.81 -25.84 14.65
CA TRP A 248 15.25 -26.73 13.64
C TRP A 248 15.84 -28.14 13.62
N GLU A 249 17.17 -28.29 13.71
CA GLU A 249 17.83 -29.60 13.72
C GLU A 249 17.52 -30.44 14.97
N LYS A 250 17.13 -29.78 16.05
CA LYS A 250 16.83 -30.41 17.34
C LYS A 250 15.36 -30.73 17.54
N LEU A 251 14.50 -30.26 16.65
CA LEU A 251 13.09 -30.56 16.68
C LEU A 251 12.86 -32.04 16.34
N ASP A 252 12.11 -32.73 17.20
CA ASP A 252 11.65 -34.07 16.90
C ASP A 252 10.65 -33.97 15.74
N ARG A 253 11.02 -34.54 14.61
CA ARG A 253 10.28 -34.46 13.35
C ARG A 253 10.19 -35.85 12.75
N PRO A 254 9.23 -36.70 13.22
CA PRO A 254 9.01 -37.97 12.59
C PRO A 254 8.61 -37.79 11.14
N VAL A 255 9.40 -38.35 10.23
CA VAL A 255 9.15 -38.26 8.77
C VAL A 255 8.24 -39.41 8.41
N SER A 256 7.02 -39.11 7.96
CA SER A 256 6.13 -40.13 7.37
C SER A 256 6.69 -40.62 6.05
N ALA A 257 6.61 -41.93 5.83
CA ALA A 257 7.00 -42.55 4.57
C ALA A 257 6.11 -42.08 3.39
N ASN A 258 4.81 -41.84 3.68
CA ASN A 258 3.85 -41.33 2.69
C ASN A 258 3.11 -40.10 3.28
N PRO A 259 3.69 -38.90 3.22
CA PRO A 259 3.04 -37.71 3.70
C PRO A 259 1.85 -37.34 2.81
N SER A 260 0.78 -36.82 3.40
CA SER A 260 -0.39 -36.33 2.67
C SER A 260 -0.09 -35.02 1.93
N LEU A 261 0.88 -34.26 2.43
CA LEU A 261 1.28 -32.95 1.90
C LEU A 261 2.74 -32.65 2.27
N ARG A 262 3.45 -31.97 1.40
CA ARG A 262 4.81 -31.46 1.65
C ARG A 262 4.76 -29.95 1.80
N VAL A 263 5.02 -29.46 2.98
CA VAL A 263 4.96 -28.03 3.31
C VAL A 263 6.34 -27.49 3.58
N ALA A 264 6.72 -26.42 2.88
CA ALA A 264 7.91 -25.63 3.23
C ALA A 264 7.50 -24.46 4.13
N ILE A 265 8.19 -24.26 5.24
CA ILE A 265 7.96 -23.10 6.11
C ILE A 265 8.79 -21.91 5.62
N PHE A 266 8.11 -20.80 5.35
CA PHE A 266 8.73 -19.49 5.23
C PHE A 266 8.62 -18.77 6.58
N ALA A 267 9.71 -18.73 7.33
CA ALA A 267 9.74 -18.12 8.67
C ALA A 267 9.77 -16.59 8.60
N GLY A 268 10.45 -16.01 7.61
CA GLY A 268 10.74 -14.58 7.61
C GLY A 268 11.65 -14.19 8.77
N CYS A 269 11.70 -12.89 9.11
CA CYS A 269 12.60 -12.42 10.16
C CYS A 269 11.96 -12.44 11.56
N VAL A 270 10.66 -12.20 11.68
CA VAL A 270 9.99 -12.06 12.98
C VAL A 270 9.77 -13.43 13.64
N GLN A 271 9.20 -14.39 12.94
CA GLN A 271 8.99 -15.72 13.52
C GLN A 271 10.29 -16.50 13.72
N ASP A 272 11.30 -16.27 12.86
CA ASP A 272 12.58 -16.93 13.02
C ASP A 272 13.34 -16.41 14.26
N PHE A 273 13.42 -15.10 14.44
CA PHE A 273 14.29 -14.50 15.45
C PHE A 273 13.57 -13.95 16.69
N VAL A 274 12.26 -13.71 16.62
CA VAL A 274 11.50 -13.09 17.74
C VAL A 274 10.51 -14.07 18.35
N TYR A 275 9.76 -14.81 17.53
CA TYR A 275 8.70 -15.73 17.98
C TYR A 275 8.89 -17.17 17.47
N PRO A 276 10.05 -17.81 17.70
CA PRO A 276 10.34 -19.15 17.20
C PRO A 276 9.35 -20.22 17.71
N GLU A 277 8.76 -20.01 18.89
CA GLU A 277 7.78 -20.90 19.51
C GLU A 277 6.52 -21.07 18.66
N GLN A 278 6.13 -20.01 17.91
CA GLN A 278 4.98 -20.07 17.00
C GLN A 278 5.23 -21.05 15.85
N LEU A 279 6.43 -21.05 15.30
CA LEU A 279 6.82 -22.00 14.25
C LEU A 279 6.95 -23.42 14.79
N GLU A 280 7.48 -23.62 15.99
CA GLU A 280 7.53 -24.94 16.64
C GLU A 280 6.13 -25.51 16.84
N ALA A 281 5.18 -24.69 17.30
CA ALA A 281 3.79 -25.09 17.46
C ALA A 281 3.14 -25.47 16.12
N ALA A 282 3.39 -24.68 15.06
CA ALA A 282 2.89 -24.99 13.73
C ALA A 282 3.46 -26.29 13.16
N VAL A 283 4.76 -26.56 13.36
CA VAL A 283 5.39 -27.83 12.95
C VAL A 283 4.73 -29.01 13.66
N LYS A 284 4.57 -28.94 14.98
CA LYS A 284 3.90 -30.00 15.77
C LYS A 284 2.47 -30.26 15.30
N LEU A 285 1.71 -29.18 15.02
CA LEU A 285 0.35 -29.31 14.52
C LEU A 285 0.31 -30.03 13.17
N MET A 286 1.15 -29.64 12.22
CA MET A 286 1.21 -30.26 10.89
C MET A 286 1.64 -31.72 10.94
N GLN A 287 2.60 -32.06 11.78
CA GLN A 287 3.04 -33.44 11.97
C GLN A 287 1.93 -34.35 12.52
N GLY A 288 1.08 -33.84 13.42
CA GLY A 288 -0.11 -34.56 13.90
C GLY A 288 -1.12 -34.90 12.79
N HIS A 289 -1.02 -34.25 11.63
CA HIS A 289 -1.89 -34.49 10.47
C HIS A 289 -1.18 -35.19 9.29
N ASN A 290 -0.09 -35.88 9.53
CA ASN A 290 0.71 -36.59 8.51
C ASN A 290 1.24 -35.67 7.39
N ILE A 291 1.60 -34.44 7.74
CA ILE A 291 2.19 -33.45 6.82
C ILE A 291 3.70 -33.46 7.01
N ARG A 292 4.43 -33.63 5.91
CA ARG A 292 5.88 -33.43 5.92
C ARG A 292 6.20 -31.92 5.91
N VAL A 293 7.01 -31.50 6.87
CA VAL A 293 7.42 -30.11 7.01
C VAL A 293 8.92 -29.99 6.77
N ASP A 294 9.29 -29.13 5.83
CA ASP A 294 10.66 -28.79 5.51
C ASP A 294 10.92 -27.30 5.81
N PHE A 295 12.15 -26.97 6.16
CA PHE A 295 12.57 -25.61 6.43
C PHE A 295 13.81 -25.28 5.58
N PRO A 296 13.65 -24.63 4.44
CA PRO A 296 14.77 -24.18 3.62
C PRO A 296 15.66 -23.20 4.39
N MET A 297 16.84 -23.61 4.79
CA MET A 297 17.77 -22.81 5.61
C MET A 297 18.30 -21.57 4.88
N ASP A 298 18.24 -21.59 3.54
CA ASP A 298 18.70 -20.53 2.66
C ASP A 298 17.73 -19.35 2.52
N GLN A 299 16.56 -19.41 3.12
CA GLN A 299 15.60 -18.31 3.15
C GLN A 299 16.06 -17.13 3.99
N SER A 300 15.53 -15.94 3.73
CA SER A 300 15.84 -14.68 4.41
C SER A 300 14.55 -13.91 4.74
N CYS A 301 14.65 -12.59 4.91
CA CYS A 301 13.48 -11.70 5.01
C CYS A 301 12.63 -11.78 3.73
N CYS A 302 11.31 -11.57 3.83
CA CYS A 302 10.43 -11.49 2.65
C CYS A 302 10.68 -10.26 1.75
N GLY A 303 11.49 -9.30 2.18
CA GLY A 303 11.80 -8.10 1.42
C GLY A 303 10.79 -6.95 1.56
N LEU A 304 9.65 -7.14 2.21
CA LEU A 304 8.66 -6.06 2.38
C LEU A 304 9.25 -4.77 2.99
N PRO A 305 10.11 -4.81 4.04
CA PRO A 305 10.73 -3.58 4.54
C PRO A 305 11.53 -2.82 3.48
N VAL A 306 12.20 -3.54 2.59
CA VAL A 306 13.02 -2.96 1.49
C VAL A 306 12.12 -2.33 0.43
N VAL A 307 11.01 -2.98 0.08
CA VAL A 307 9.96 -2.42 -0.79
C VAL A 307 9.40 -1.14 -0.19
N MET A 308 9.07 -1.17 1.11
CA MET A 308 8.54 -0.01 1.83
C MET A 308 9.53 1.17 1.89
N MET A 309 10.82 0.89 1.83
CA MET A 309 11.89 1.91 1.70
C MET A 309 12.05 2.41 0.25
N GLY A 310 11.35 1.85 -0.74
CA GLY A 310 11.48 2.20 -2.15
C GLY A 310 12.75 1.67 -2.84
N GLN A 311 13.40 0.66 -2.29
CA GLN A 311 14.66 0.08 -2.80
C GLN A 311 14.37 -1.06 -3.78
N ARG A 312 13.99 -0.74 -5.01
CA ARG A 312 13.57 -1.71 -6.06
C ARG A 312 14.60 -2.83 -6.29
N GLU A 313 15.83 -2.47 -6.55
CA GLU A 313 16.89 -3.44 -6.87
C GLU A 313 17.16 -4.39 -5.70
N THR A 314 17.27 -3.83 -4.49
CA THR A 314 17.48 -4.64 -3.28
C THR A 314 16.29 -5.56 -3.00
N ALA A 315 15.05 -5.09 -3.22
CA ALA A 315 13.85 -5.90 -3.06
C ALA A 315 13.86 -7.09 -4.04
N ARG A 316 14.23 -6.85 -5.30
CA ARG A 316 14.38 -7.89 -6.32
C ARG A 316 15.43 -8.93 -5.93
N ASP A 317 16.60 -8.49 -5.47
CA ASP A 317 17.67 -9.40 -5.06
C ASP A 317 17.26 -10.29 -3.89
N VAL A 318 16.54 -9.73 -2.90
CA VAL A 318 16.00 -10.48 -1.77
C VAL A 318 14.93 -11.48 -2.22
N ALA A 319 14.06 -11.11 -3.16
CA ALA A 319 13.06 -12.00 -3.73
C ALA A 319 13.71 -13.19 -4.44
N LEU A 320 14.69 -12.93 -5.33
CA LEU A 320 15.42 -13.98 -6.05
C LEU A 320 16.14 -14.95 -5.09
N GLN A 321 16.77 -14.45 -4.02
CA GLN A 321 17.40 -15.32 -3.01
C GLN A 321 16.40 -16.26 -2.34
N ASN A 322 15.18 -15.78 -2.05
CA ASN A 322 14.15 -16.62 -1.47
C ASN A 322 13.59 -17.62 -2.49
N MET A 323 13.34 -17.20 -3.73
CA MET A 323 12.92 -18.11 -4.79
C MET A 323 13.90 -19.25 -4.95
N ASP A 324 15.20 -18.96 -5.09
CA ASP A 324 16.27 -19.98 -5.18
C ASP A 324 16.27 -20.95 -3.99
N ALA A 325 15.93 -20.46 -2.78
CA ALA A 325 15.92 -21.31 -1.60
C ALA A 325 14.75 -22.31 -1.61
N PHE A 326 13.60 -21.93 -2.18
CA PHE A 326 12.39 -22.75 -2.21
C PHE A 326 12.29 -23.62 -3.45
N GLU A 327 12.86 -23.21 -4.58
CA GLU A 327 12.88 -24.00 -5.83
C GLU A 327 13.73 -25.28 -5.73
N LYS A 328 14.65 -25.35 -4.75
CA LYS A 328 15.48 -26.54 -4.50
C LYS A 328 14.70 -27.76 -3.96
N GLY A 329 13.48 -27.54 -3.49
CA GLY A 329 12.64 -28.58 -2.94
C GLY A 329 11.35 -28.79 -3.73
N ASP A 330 10.80 -29.98 -3.58
CA ASP A 330 9.51 -30.36 -4.17
C ASP A 330 8.43 -30.14 -3.10
N TYR A 331 7.83 -28.96 -3.06
CA TYR A 331 6.83 -28.54 -2.07
C TYR A 331 5.47 -28.33 -2.73
N ASP A 332 4.41 -28.83 -2.06
CA ASP A 332 3.04 -28.57 -2.49
C ASP A 332 2.59 -27.18 -2.07
N VAL A 333 3.08 -26.70 -0.88
CA VAL A 333 2.66 -25.44 -0.29
C VAL A 333 3.82 -24.78 0.45
N ILE A 334 3.89 -23.45 0.36
CA ILE A 334 4.74 -22.61 1.21
C ILE A 334 3.85 -21.98 2.28
N LEU A 335 4.13 -22.29 3.55
CA LEU A 335 3.40 -21.78 4.71
C LEU A 335 4.20 -20.68 5.41
N THR A 336 3.57 -19.57 5.71
CA THR A 336 4.12 -18.54 6.60
C THR A 336 3.09 -18.14 7.67
N LEU A 337 3.55 -17.84 8.87
CA LEU A 337 2.71 -17.35 9.96
C LEU A 337 2.61 -15.81 10.00
N CYS A 338 3.30 -15.13 9.09
CA CYS A 338 3.31 -13.68 9.00
C CYS A 338 2.45 -13.19 7.84
N ALA A 339 1.37 -12.48 8.13
CA ALA A 339 0.48 -11.93 7.09
C ALA A 339 1.21 -10.99 6.12
N SER A 340 2.16 -10.19 6.62
CA SER A 340 3.00 -9.31 5.78
C SER A 340 3.91 -10.11 4.84
N CYS A 341 4.49 -11.22 5.33
CA CYS A 341 5.27 -12.11 4.48
C CYS A 341 4.38 -12.81 3.44
N ALA A 342 3.18 -13.28 3.83
CA ALA A 342 2.23 -13.90 2.90
C ALA A 342 1.84 -12.95 1.77
N SER A 343 1.51 -11.70 2.11
CA SER A 343 1.18 -10.67 1.11
C SER A 343 2.36 -10.40 0.18
N GLN A 344 3.58 -10.26 0.72
CA GLN A 344 4.76 -9.99 -0.09
C GLN A 344 5.12 -11.15 -1.02
N LEU A 345 5.06 -12.40 -0.55
CA LEU A 345 5.32 -13.60 -1.35
C LEU A 345 4.27 -13.80 -2.46
N LYS A 346 3.03 -13.41 -2.21
CA LYS A 346 1.91 -13.62 -3.14
C LYS A 346 1.76 -12.51 -4.18
N GLU A 347 1.97 -11.26 -3.76
CA GLU A 347 1.66 -10.08 -4.58
C GLU A 347 2.91 -9.32 -5.04
N GLY A 348 4.06 -9.53 -4.37
CA GLY A 348 5.30 -8.75 -4.60
C GLY A 348 6.42 -9.51 -5.30
N TYR A 349 6.32 -10.84 -5.41
CA TYR A 349 7.34 -11.69 -6.05
C TYR A 349 7.03 -11.97 -7.51
#